data_838993d7d0dbaa8d597b98eccca717ac
#
_entry.id   838993d7d0dbaa8d597b98eccca717ac
#
_cell.length_a   1.000
_cell.length_b   1.000
_cell.length_c   1.000
_cell.angle_alpha   90.00
_cell.angle_beta   90.00
_cell.angle_gamma   90.00
#
_symmetry.space_group_name_H-M   'P 1'
#
loop_
_entity.id
_entity.type
_entity.pdbx_description
1 polymer ?
#
loop_
_entity_poly.entity_id
_entity_poly.type
_entity_poly.pdbx_seq_one_letter_code
_entity_poly.pdbx_strand_id
1 'polypeptide(L)'
;MKEKTLLRDFFQYVTFNICGMLGLSCYILADTFFISKGLGAAGLTALNLAIPIYSFVHGSGLMLGMGGATRYSIYKGQKKYQKADAAFSNTIYLLSAGAVVFMLAGIFFPGNLAVFLGADKAVFDMTKTYLQVILLFAPAFMANDAVICFIRNDGAPKLSMLAMLAGSFSNIILDYIFIFPLHMGIF
;
A
#
# COMPACT_ATOMS: atom_id res chain seq x y z
N MET A 1 17.13 -7.27 34.32
CA MET A 1 16.52 -6.00 33.88
C MET A 1 16.41 -5.87 32.36
N LYS A 2 17.45 -6.20 31.58
CA LYS A 2 17.45 -6.12 30.11
C LYS A 2 16.38 -6.99 29.40
N GLU A 3 16.14 -8.23 29.87
CA GLU A 3 15.16 -9.13 29.26
C GLU A 3 13.71 -8.64 29.37
N LYS A 4 13.32 -8.10 30.54
CA LYS A 4 11.98 -7.56 30.73
C LYS A 4 11.70 -6.34 29.84
N THR A 5 12.74 -5.55 29.55
CA THR A 5 12.63 -4.41 28.63
C THR A 5 12.48 -4.90 27.20
N LEU A 6 13.24 -5.92 26.78
CA LEU A 6 13.17 -6.51 25.45
C LEU A 6 11.79 -7.12 25.15
N LEU A 7 11.24 -7.88 26.10
CA LEU A 7 9.90 -8.46 25.97
C LEU A 7 8.82 -7.39 25.86
N ARG A 8 8.91 -6.33 26.69
CA ARG A 8 7.97 -5.22 26.65
C ARG A 8 8.00 -4.52 25.28
N ASP A 9 9.22 -4.24 24.79
CA ASP A 9 9.39 -3.58 23.49
C ASP A 9 8.87 -4.49 22.36
N PHE A 10 9.14 -5.79 22.39
CA PHE A 10 8.62 -6.77 21.45
C PHE A 10 7.08 -6.75 21.41
N PHE A 11 6.41 -6.88 22.56
CA PHE A 11 4.95 -6.85 22.65
C PHE A 11 4.39 -5.51 22.18
N GLN A 12 5.06 -4.40 22.47
CA GLN A 12 4.64 -3.08 21.99
C GLN A 12 4.68 -2.98 20.46
N TYR A 13 5.77 -3.44 19.82
CA TYR A 13 5.87 -3.47 18.36
C TYR A 13 4.82 -4.37 17.73
N VAL A 14 4.61 -5.56 18.28
CA VAL A 14 3.60 -6.52 17.80
C VAL A 14 2.20 -5.92 17.91
N THR A 15 1.85 -5.36 19.07
CA THR A 15 0.51 -4.77 19.29
C THR A 15 0.23 -3.61 18.34
N PHE A 16 1.16 -2.67 18.18
CA PHE A 16 0.96 -1.55 17.26
C PHE A 16 0.86 -2.02 15.80
N ASN A 17 1.61 -3.04 15.43
CA ASN A 17 1.52 -3.62 14.09
C ASN A 17 0.16 -4.27 13.83
N ILE A 18 -0.32 -5.09 14.78
CA ILE A 18 -1.64 -5.73 14.71
C ILE A 18 -2.75 -4.67 14.62
N CYS A 19 -2.72 -3.64 15.46
CA CYS A 19 -3.70 -2.55 15.41
C CYS A 19 -3.71 -1.83 14.05
N GLY A 20 -2.52 -1.55 13.48
CA GLY A 20 -2.42 -0.96 12.15
C GLY A 20 -3.00 -1.87 11.05
N MET A 21 -2.71 -3.18 11.10
CA MET A 21 -3.24 -4.15 10.15
C MET A 21 -4.76 -4.36 10.28
N LEU A 22 -5.31 -4.29 11.50
CA LEU A 22 -6.76 -4.31 11.71
C LEU A 22 -7.43 -3.09 11.06
N GLY A 23 -6.84 -1.89 11.18
CA GLY A 23 -7.33 -0.70 10.49
C GLY A 23 -7.34 -0.87 8.97
N LEU A 24 -6.26 -1.44 8.41
CA LEU A 24 -6.17 -1.78 7.00
C LEU A 24 -7.26 -2.77 6.57
N SER A 25 -7.50 -3.81 7.35
CA SER A 25 -8.56 -4.78 7.07
C SER A 25 -9.95 -4.17 7.12
N CYS A 26 -10.20 -3.27 8.06
CA CYS A 26 -11.48 -2.56 8.16
C CYS A 26 -11.72 -1.68 6.92
N TYR A 27 -10.71 -0.98 6.43
CA TYR A 27 -10.88 -0.17 5.23
C TYR A 27 -11.16 -1.02 4.00
N ILE A 28 -10.46 -2.15 3.80
CA ILE A 28 -10.70 -3.07 2.68
C ILE A 28 -12.14 -3.60 2.67
N LEU A 29 -12.67 -3.92 3.86
CA LEU A 29 -14.07 -4.35 3.99
C LEU A 29 -15.04 -3.22 3.64
N ALA A 30 -14.78 -2.00 4.12
CA ALA A 30 -15.62 -0.84 3.84
C ALA A 30 -15.61 -0.48 2.35
N ASP A 31 -14.44 -0.44 1.71
CA ASP A 31 -14.26 -0.19 0.28
C ASP A 31 -15.03 -1.23 -0.55
N THR A 32 -14.84 -2.51 -0.28
CA THR A 32 -15.58 -3.61 -0.93
C THR A 32 -17.11 -3.45 -0.78
N PHE A 33 -17.55 -3.06 0.41
CA PHE A 33 -18.98 -2.82 0.68
C PHE A 33 -19.52 -1.63 -0.11
N PHE A 34 -18.79 -0.50 -0.14
CA PHE A 34 -19.21 0.70 -0.87
C PHE A 34 -19.24 0.48 -2.37
N ILE A 35 -18.22 -0.18 -2.95
CA ILE A 35 -18.19 -0.56 -4.35
C ILE A 35 -19.35 -1.49 -4.70
N SER A 36 -19.62 -2.50 -3.88
CA SER A 36 -20.74 -3.43 -4.08
C SER A 36 -22.09 -2.72 -4.09
N LYS A 37 -22.29 -1.74 -3.21
CA LYS A 37 -23.53 -0.96 -3.11
C LYS A 37 -23.67 0.12 -4.17
N GLY A 38 -22.56 0.80 -4.53
CA GLY A 38 -22.57 1.92 -5.47
C GLY A 38 -22.51 1.48 -6.93
N LEU A 39 -21.75 0.42 -7.23
CA LEU A 39 -21.46 -0.03 -8.60
C LEU A 39 -21.98 -1.44 -8.91
N GLY A 40 -22.54 -2.11 -7.93
CA GLY A 40 -23.11 -3.44 -8.08
C GLY A 40 -22.10 -4.55 -8.41
N ALA A 41 -22.57 -5.62 -9.00
CA ALA A 41 -21.77 -6.81 -9.30
C ALA A 41 -20.61 -6.54 -10.28
N ALA A 42 -20.82 -5.66 -11.26
CA ALA A 42 -19.79 -5.31 -12.24
C ALA A 42 -18.60 -4.59 -11.59
N GLY A 43 -18.86 -3.63 -10.69
CA GLY A 43 -17.82 -2.93 -9.92
C GLY A 43 -17.03 -3.89 -9.05
N LEU A 44 -17.71 -4.79 -8.35
CA LEU A 44 -17.08 -5.80 -7.51
C LEU A 44 -16.21 -6.77 -8.33
N THR A 45 -16.66 -7.15 -9.52
CA THR A 45 -15.87 -7.98 -10.43
C THR A 45 -14.60 -7.26 -10.90
N ALA A 46 -14.72 -6.00 -11.31
CA ALA A 46 -13.58 -5.19 -11.73
C ALA A 46 -12.55 -5.01 -10.59
N LEU A 47 -13.02 -4.74 -9.37
CA LEU A 47 -12.16 -4.68 -8.17
C LEU A 47 -11.40 -5.99 -7.98
N ASN A 48 -12.11 -7.13 -7.97
CA ASN A 48 -11.50 -8.44 -7.75
C ASN A 48 -10.46 -8.79 -8.83
N LEU A 49 -10.68 -8.43 -10.08
CA LEU A 49 -9.71 -8.60 -11.16
C LEU A 49 -8.46 -7.73 -10.96
N ALA A 50 -8.59 -6.56 -10.33
CA ALA A 50 -7.46 -5.64 -10.10
C ALA A 50 -6.62 -6.02 -8.86
N ILE A 51 -7.17 -6.77 -7.89
CA ILE A 51 -6.48 -7.15 -6.64
C ILE A 51 -5.09 -7.77 -6.88
N PRO A 52 -4.89 -8.71 -7.84
CA PRO A 52 -3.56 -9.28 -8.06
C PRO A 52 -2.50 -8.24 -8.43
N ILE A 53 -2.85 -7.27 -9.28
CA ILE A 53 -1.93 -6.19 -9.68
C ILE A 53 -1.65 -5.25 -8.50
N TYR A 54 -2.70 -4.84 -7.78
CA TYR A 54 -2.55 -4.05 -6.55
C TYR A 54 -1.63 -4.75 -5.54
N SER A 55 -1.85 -6.05 -5.31
CA SER A 55 -1.04 -6.85 -4.39
C SER A 55 0.43 -6.94 -4.83
N PHE A 56 0.68 -6.98 -6.14
CA PHE A 56 2.04 -7.02 -6.67
C PHE A 56 2.76 -5.69 -6.49
N VAL A 57 2.08 -4.55 -6.73
CA VAL A 57 2.61 -3.20 -6.47
C VAL A 57 2.93 -3.04 -4.98
N HIS A 58 1.96 -3.34 -4.11
CA HIS A 58 2.09 -3.25 -2.66
C HIS A 58 3.18 -4.18 -2.11
N GLY A 59 3.20 -5.44 -2.56
CA GLY A 59 4.23 -6.41 -2.19
C GLY A 59 5.64 -5.97 -2.58
N SER A 60 5.79 -5.36 -3.76
CA SER A 60 7.07 -4.79 -4.21
C SER A 60 7.51 -3.62 -3.33
N GLY A 61 6.59 -2.73 -2.96
CA GLY A 61 6.83 -1.62 -2.02
C GLY A 61 7.27 -2.10 -0.66
N LEU A 62 6.56 -3.08 -0.09
CA LEU A 62 6.89 -3.70 1.20
C LEU A 62 8.24 -4.43 1.16
N MET A 63 8.52 -5.20 0.11
CA MET A 63 9.78 -5.94 -0.02
C MET A 63 10.98 -5.00 0.01
N LEU A 64 10.95 -3.94 -0.80
CA LEU A 64 12.03 -2.95 -0.85
C LEU A 64 12.08 -2.13 0.44
N GLY A 65 10.92 -1.69 0.94
CA GLY A 65 10.79 -0.92 2.17
C GLY A 65 11.32 -1.66 3.40
N MET A 66 10.90 -2.91 3.61
CA MET A 66 11.37 -3.74 4.74
C MET A 66 12.85 -4.06 4.63
N GLY A 67 13.35 -4.42 3.43
CA GLY A 67 14.75 -4.71 3.20
C GLY A 67 15.65 -3.51 3.48
N GLY A 68 15.27 -2.33 2.98
CA GLY A 68 15.97 -1.08 3.20
C GLY A 68 15.92 -0.61 4.66
N ALA A 69 14.74 -0.61 5.26
CA ALA A 69 14.54 -0.19 6.65
C ALA A 69 15.29 -1.08 7.65
N THR A 70 15.36 -2.39 7.39
CA THR A 70 16.16 -3.31 8.22
C THR A 70 17.64 -2.97 8.17
N ARG A 71 18.21 -2.77 6.98
CA ARG A 71 19.62 -2.36 6.82
C ARG A 71 19.89 -1.00 7.46
N TYR A 72 18.99 -0.04 7.26
CA TYR A 72 19.06 1.27 7.89
C TYR A 72 19.16 1.15 9.42
N SER A 73 18.24 0.41 10.03
CA SER A 73 18.18 0.21 11.49
C SER A 73 19.46 -0.46 12.04
N ILE A 74 19.98 -1.49 11.34
CA ILE A 74 21.23 -2.16 11.72
C ILE A 74 22.41 -1.18 11.69
N TYR A 75 22.58 -0.41 10.61
CA TYR A 75 23.68 0.55 10.50
C TYR A 75 23.56 1.69 11.53
N LYS A 76 22.33 2.17 11.79
CA LYS A 76 22.06 3.18 12.82
C LYS A 76 22.43 2.65 14.22
N GLY A 77 22.05 1.41 14.55
CA GLY A 77 22.44 0.74 15.81
C GLY A 77 23.94 0.57 15.96
N GLN A 78 24.68 0.38 14.85
CA GLN A 78 26.14 0.34 14.81
C GLN A 78 26.80 1.73 14.79
N LYS A 79 26.04 2.82 14.88
CA LYS A 79 26.50 4.22 14.78
C LYS A 79 27.18 4.56 13.43
N LYS A 80 26.90 3.79 12.38
CA LYS A 80 27.40 4.00 11.00
C LYS A 80 26.40 4.84 10.20
N TYR A 81 26.21 6.09 10.58
CA TYR A 81 25.15 6.95 10.04
C TYR A 81 25.23 7.13 8.53
N GLN A 82 26.43 7.34 7.96
CA GLN A 82 26.59 7.45 6.50
C GLN A 82 26.10 6.20 5.75
N LYS A 83 26.31 5.00 6.32
CA LYS A 83 25.80 3.76 5.71
C LYS A 83 24.29 3.61 5.88
N ALA A 84 23.74 4.12 6.97
CA ALA A 84 22.28 4.17 7.17
C ALA A 84 21.63 5.09 6.13
N ASP A 85 22.16 6.31 5.96
CA ASP A 85 21.66 7.25 4.96
C ASP A 85 21.78 6.70 3.53
N ALA A 86 22.89 6.03 3.22
CA ALA A 86 23.06 5.36 1.94
C ALA A 86 22.04 4.23 1.74
N ALA A 87 21.73 3.45 2.78
CA ALA A 87 20.70 2.40 2.71
C ALA A 87 19.31 3.00 2.45
N PHE A 88 18.98 4.13 3.09
CA PHE A 88 17.74 4.86 2.83
C PHE A 88 17.68 5.35 1.38
N SER A 89 18.69 6.09 0.94
CA SER A 89 18.75 6.65 -0.42
C SER A 89 18.68 5.57 -1.50
N ASN A 90 19.43 4.48 -1.34
CA ASN A 90 19.39 3.36 -2.28
C ASN A 90 18.00 2.71 -2.36
N THR A 91 17.30 2.61 -1.23
CA THR A 91 15.94 2.09 -1.20
C THR A 91 14.99 2.99 -1.99
N ILE A 92 15.10 4.31 -1.79
CA ILE A 92 14.28 5.29 -2.54
C ILE A 92 14.57 5.21 -4.04
N TYR A 93 15.83 5.10 -4.46
CA TYR A 93 16.16 4.93 -5.88
C TYR A 93 15.57 3.65 -6.48
N LEU A 94 15.67 2.52 -5.78
CA LEU A 94 15.09 1.26 -6.24
C LEU A 94 13.55 1.31 -6.30
N LEU A 95 12.91 1.92 -5.30
CA LEU A 95 11.47 2.16 -5.29
C LEU A 95 11.04 3.03 -6.48
N SER A 96 11.76 4.13 -6.72
CA SER A 96 11.46 5.02 -7.85
C SER A 96 11.59 4.31 -9.18
N ALA A 97 12.64 3.51 -9.36
CA ALA A 97 12.83 2.71 -10.57
C ALA A 97 11.69 1.70 -10.78
N GLY A 98 11.32 0.96 -9.72
CA GLY A 98 10.19 0.01 -9.76
C GLY A 98 8.85 0.71 -10.02
N ALA A 99 8.63 1.85 -9.38
CA ALA A 99 7.42 2.66 -9.55
C ALA A 99 7.26 3.18 -10.99
N VAL A 100 8.37 3.60 -11.63
CA VAL A 100 8.36 4.00 -13.05
C VAL A 100 7.95 2.84 -13.95
N VAL A 101 8.42 1.62 -13.67
CA VAL A 101 8.02 0.43 -14.44
C VAL A 101 6.50 0.19 -14.34
N PHE A 102 5.93 0.28 -13.14
CA PHE A 102 4.48 0.15 -12.95
C PHE A 102 3.71 1.28 -13.64
N MET A 103 4.18 2.53 -13.53
CA MET A 103 3.57 3.66 -14.25
C MET A 103 3.55 3.45 -15.76
N LEU A 104 4.66 3.03 -16.34
CA LEU A 104 4.74 2.75 -17.78
C LEU A 104 3.78 1.62 -18.17
N ALA A 105 3.67 0.56 -17.34
CA ALA A 105 2.68 -0.48 -17.56
C ALA A 105 1.24 0.05 -17.53
N GLY A 106 0.93 0.96 -16.63
CA GLY A 106 -0.39 1.62 -16.53
C GLY A 106 -0.70 2.57 -17.68
N ILE A 107 0.32 3.18 -18.28
CA ILE A 107 0.13 4.07 -19.45
C ILE A 107 -0.07 3.24 -20.73
N PHE A 108 0.78 2.23 -20.96
CA PHE A 108 0.84 1.55 -22.26
C PHE A 108 0.01 0.27 -22.33
N PHE A 109 -0.19 -0.45 -21.20
CA PHE A 109 -0.73 -1.81 -21.22
C PHE A 109 -1.95 -2.06 -20.33
N PRO A 110 -2.76 -1.10 -19.90
CA PRO A 110 -3.86 -1.37 -18.97
C PRO A 110 -4.94 -2.28 -19.58
N GLY A 111 -5.22 -2.14 -20.88
CA GLY A 111 -6.17 -3.00 -21.59
C GLY A 111 -5.67 -4.44 -21.75
N ASN A 112 -4.39 -4.61 -22.07
CA ASN A 112 -3.78 -5.95 -22.19
C ASN A 112 -3.80 -6.68 -20.82
N LEU A 113 -3.54 -5.95 -19.75
CA LEU A 113 -3.61 -6.49 -18.39
C LEU A 113 -5.05 -6.87 -18.02
N ALA A 114 -6.05 -6.05 -18.37
CA ALA A 114 -7.46 -6.37 -18.13
C ALA A 114 -7.87 -7.67 -18.84
N VAL A 115 -7.48 -7.85 -20.10
CA VAL A 115 -7.74 -9.08 -20.85
C VAL A 115 -7.00 -10.27 -20.23
N PHE A 116 -5.73 -10.09 -19.88
CA PHE A 116 -4.91 -11.14 -19.25
C PHE A 116 -5.51 -11.63 -17.92
N LEU A 117 -6.11 -10.73 -17.15
CA LEU A 117 -6.79 -11.04 -15.88
C LEU A 117 -8.19 -11.62 -16.07
N GLY A 118 -8.67 -11.72 -17.31
CA GLY A 118 -9.94 -12.38 -17.64
C GLY A 118 -11.15 -11.43 -17.63
N ALA A 119 -10.95 -10.12 -17.81
CA ALA A 119 -12.06 -9.18 -17.95
C ALA A 119 -12.85 -9.48 -19.24
N ASP A 120 -14.15 -9.78 -19.09
CA ASP A 120 -15.08 -9.90 -20.19
C ASP A 120 -15.53 -8.53 -20.71
N LYS A 121 -16.31 -8.52 -21.81
CA LYS A 121 -16.79 -7.28 -22.43
C LYS A 121 -17.61 -6.41 -21.48
N ALA A 122 -18.28 -7.00 -20.50
CA ALA A 122 -19.17 -6.26 -19.59
C ALA A 122 -18.40 -5.45 -18.54
N VAL A 123 -17.21 -5.93 -18.12
CA VAL A 123 -16.40 -5.28 -17.08
C VAL A 123 -15.06 -4.75 -17.60
N PHE A 124 -14.77 -4.91 -18.90
CA PHE A 124 -13.47 -4.56 -19.49
C PHE A 124 -13.08 -3.09 -19.26
N ASP A 125 -13.95 -2.16 -19.63
CA ASP A 125 -13.64 -0.72 -19.52
C ASP A 125 -13.45 -0.30 -18.06
N MET A 126 -14.26 -0.83 -17.16
CA MET A 126 -14.17 -0.58 -15.74
C MET A 126 -12.86 -1.15 -15.15
N THR A 127 -12.53 -2.39 -15.48
CA THR A 127 -11.28 -3.05 -15.05
C THR A 127 -10.05 -2.34 -15.60
N LYS A 128 -10.06 -1.98 -16.89
CA LYS A 128 -8.97 -1.23 -17.55
C LYS A 128 -8.71 0.10 -16.85
N THR A 129 -9.76 0.86 -16.58
CA THR A 129 -9.67 2.15 -15.90
C THR A 129 -9.12 2.00 -14.49
N TYR A 130 -9.63 1.02 -13.75
CA TYR A 130 -9.20 0.73 -12.38
C TYR A 130 -7.71 0.34 -12.33
N LEU A 131 -7.27 -0.55 -13.23
CA LEU A 131 -5.85 -0.93 -13.36
C LEU A 131 -4.97 0.26 -13.75
N GLN A 132 -5.45 1.11 -14.66
CA GLN A 132 -4.72 2.30 -15.07
C GLN A 132 -4.48 3.24 -13.90
N VAL A 133 -5.50 3.51 -13.09
CA VAL A 133 -5.40 4.37 -11.91
C VAL A 133 -4.44 3.75 -10.89
N ILE A 134 -4.60 2.48 -10.52
CA ILE A 134 -3.71 1.79 -9.57
C ILE A 134 -2.24 1.89 -10.01
N LEU A 135 -1.96 1.61 -11.28
CA LEU A 135 -0.60 1.59 -11.79
C LEU A 135 0.00 2.99 -11.91
N LEU A 136 -0.79 4.01 -12.25
CA LEU A 136 -0.33 5.41 -12.26
C LEU A 136 0.01 5.91 -10.85
N PHE A 137 -0.75 5.47 -9.83
CA PHE A 137 -0.50 5.81 -8.43
C PHE A 137 0.45 4.84 -7.71
N ALA A 138 1.02 3.86 -8.40
CA ALA A 138 2.00 2.93 -7.82
C ALA A 138 3.16 3.63 -7.09
N PRO A 139 3.73 4.77 -7.57
CA PRO A 139 4.75 5.49 -6.82
C PRO A 139 4.29 5.91 -5.42
N ALA A 140 3.05 6.38 -5.28
CA ALA A 140 2.50 6.81 -3.99
C ALA A 140 2.28 5.62 -3.06
N PHE A 141 1.75 4.50 -3.55
CA PHE A 141 1.56 3.28 -2.76
C PHE A 141 2.89 2.72 -2.27
N MET A 142 3.86 2.54 -3.17
CA MET A 142 5.19 2.01 -2.83
C MET A 142 5.95 2.93 -1.87
N ALA A 143 5.87 4.25 -2.05
CA ALA A 143 6.47 5.23 -1.14
C ALA A 143 5.84 5.18 0.25
N ASN A 144 4.52 5.09 0.35
CA ASN A 144 3.79 4.94 1.60
C ASN A 144 4.26 3.68 2.36
N ASP A 145 4.34 2.53 1.69
CA ASP A 145 4.79 1.28 2.28
C ASP A 145 6.21 1.38 2.83
N ALA A 146 7.11 1.97 2.05
CA ALA A 146 8.49 2.16 2.47
C ALA A 146 8.59 3.11 3.68
N VAL A 147 7.92 4.26 3.64
CA VAL A 147 7.94 5.24 4.74
C VAL A 147 7.42 4.60 6.04
N ILE A 148 6.33 3.84 5.98
CA ILE A 148 5.80 3.10 7.13
C ILE A 148 6.84 2.11 7.67
N CYS A 149 7.54 1.38 6.79
CA CYS A 149 8.61 0.46 7.19
C CYS A 149 9.78 1.19 7.86
N PHE A 150 10.23 2.31 7.31
CA PHE A 150 11.32 3.11 7.88
C PHE A 150 10.94 3.70 9.23
N ILE A 151 9.77 4.33 9.37
CA ILE A 151 9.27 4.89 10.64
C ILE A 151 9.24 3.81 11.73
N ARG A 152 8.71 2.63 11.41
CA ARG A 152 8.64 1.50 12.34
C ARG A 152 10.01 1.02 12.78
N ASN A 153 10.94 0.86 11.83
CA ASN A 153 12.29 0.38 12.09
C ASN A 153 13.20 1.45 12.72
N ASP A 154 12.83 2.73 12.63
CA ASP A 154 13.53 3.83 13.29
C ASP A 154 13.15 4.01 14.77
N GLY A 155 12.34 3.11 15.32
CA GLY A 155 11.96 3.10 16.73
C GLY A 155 10.67 3.81 17.04
N ALA A 156 9.85 4.15 16.03
CA ALA A 156 8.56 4.83 16.21
C ALA A 156 7.35 3.98 15.75
N PRO A 157 7.15 2.75 16.27
CA PRO A 157 6.07 1.86 15.81
C PRO A 157 4.67 2.45 16.06
N LYS A 158 4.50 3.26 17.11
CA LYS A 158 3.25 3.98 17.38
C LYS A 158 2.91 4.97 16.26
N LEU A 159 3.91 5.70 15.75
CA LEU A 159 3.71 6.65 14.65
C LEU A 159 3.34 5.92 13.36
N SER A 160 4.01 4.79 13.06
CA SER A 160 3.67 3.92 11.93
C SER A 160 2.22 3.44 12.02
N MET A 161 1.77 2.95 13.18
CA MET A 161 0.38 2.56 13.40
C MET A 161 -0.59 3.73 13.17
N LEU A 162 -0.32 4.90 13.76
CA LEU A 162 -1.19 6.07 13.60
C LEU A 162 -1.29 6.52 12.14
N ALA A 163 -0.19 6.47 11.39
CA ALA A 163 -0.20 6.78 9.96
C ALA A 163 -1.07 5.78 9.16
N MET A 164 -0.95 4.48 9.44
CA MET A 164 -1.79 3.45 8.83
C MET A 164 -3.28 3.67 9.14
N LEU A 165 -3.63 3.92 10.41
CA LEU A 165 -5.01 4.18 10.83
C LEU A 165 -5.56 5.46 10.19
N ALA A 166 -4.81 6.55 10.20
CA ALA A 166 -5.21 7.80 9.57
C ALA A 166 -5.46 7.63 8.06
N GLY A 167 -4.57 6.92 7.36
CA GLY A 167 -4.77 6.56 5.96
C GLY A 167 -6.02 5.73 5.72
N SER A 168 -6.24 4.68 6.53
CA SER A 168 -7.42 3.83 6.43
C SER A 168 -8.73 4.58 6.67
N PHE A 169 -8.79 5.43 7.70
CA PHE A 169 -9.98 6.25 7.96
C PHE A 169 -10.22 7.30 6.87
N SER A 170 -9.17 7.95 6.39
CA SER A 170 -9.29 8.91 5.28
C SER A 170 -9.82 8.23 4.02
N ASN A 171 -9.35 7.04 3.72
CA ASN A 171 -9.82 6.26 2.57
C ASN A 171 -11.32 5.94 2.69
N ILE A 172 -11.77 5.39 3.84
CA ILE A 172 -13.20 5.10 4.07
C ILE A 172 -14.09 6.34 3.86
N ILE A 173 -13.64 7.50 4.35
CA ILE A 173 -14.40 8.75 4.21
C ILE A 173 -14.44 9.20 2.74
N LEU A 174 -13.30 9.14 2.04
CA LEU A 174 -13.20 9.54 0.64
C LEU A 174 -14.00 8.61 -0.26
N ASP A 175 -13.93 7.30 -0.07
CA ASP A 175 -14.70 6.32 -0.83
C ASP A 175 -16.20 6.55 -0.67
N TYR A 176 -16.66 6.81 0.56
CA TYR A 176 -18.06 7.16 0.80
C TYR A 176 -18.47 8.43 0.04
N ILE A 177 -17.64 9.49 0.09
CA ILE A 177 -17.92 10.77 -0.54
C ILE A 177 -17.94 10.63 -2.08
N PHE A 178 -16.96 9.94 -2.65
CA PHE A 178 -16.85 9.82 -4.11
C PHE A 178 -17.91 8.91 -4.70
N ILE A 179 -18.25 7.82 -4.03
CA ILE A 179 -19.23 6.86 -4.55
C ILE A 179 -20.66 7.36 -4.40
N PHE A 180 -21.05 7.89 -3.21
CA PHE A 180 -22.45 8.21 -2.94
C PHE A 180 -22.81 9.67 -3.25
N PRO A 181 -22.22 10.72 -2.63
CA PRO A 181 -22.58 12.10 -2.93
C PRO A 181 -22.15 12.59 -4.31
N LEU A 182 -20.96 12.21 -4.77
CA LEU A 182 -20.41 12.71 -6.03
C LEU A 182 -20.71 11.82 -7.23
N HIS A 183 -21.18 10.60 -7.02
CA HIS A 183 -21.48 9.64 -8.09
C HIS A 183 -20.35 9.45 -9.11
N MET A 184 -19.10 9.54 -8.67
CA MET A 184 -17.92 9.48 -9.55
C MET A 184 -17.59 8.04 -10.00
N GLY A 185 -18.32 7.04 -9.53
CA GLY A 185 -18.08 5.64 -9.89
C GLY A 185 -16.80 5.09 -9.27
N ILE A 186 -15.97 4.49 -10.11
CA ILE A 186 -14.65 3.95 -9.71
C ILE A 186 -13.54 5.04 -9.69
N PHE A 187 -13.85 6.26 -10.03
CA PHE A 187 -12.93 7.39 -9.97
C PHE A 187 -13.05 8.13 -8.69
#